data_e00fa4ec650cb192acb9cf5adb44a70f
#
_entry.id   e00fa4ec650cb192acb9cf5adb44a70f
#
_cell.length_a   1.000
_cell.length_b   1.000
_cell.length_c   1.000
_cell.angle_alpha   90.00
_cell.angle_beta   90.00
_cell.angle_gamma   90.00
#
_symmetry.space_group_name_H-M   'P 1'
#
loop_
_entity.id
_entity.type
_entity.pdbx_description
1 polymer ?
#
loop_
_entity_poly.entity_id
_entity_poly.type
_entity_poly.pdbx_seq_one_letter_code
_entity_poly.pdbx_strand_id
1 'polypeptide(L)'
;MKKLLYLLLILCLPFYAQKGGGKKKSEDKSPLEKVNINGLKFRSIGPALTAGRIADIAVNENNPKEYYVAVASGGVWKTSNAGNTYQPIFDSQSSFSIGCVTIDPNNEHVVWVGTGENNNQRSVAYGDGIYKSLDGGKSWKNMGLKTSEHIGMIAVHPKNSNVVFAAAYGPLWKEGGDRGLYKTTNGGDKWELVLKVDEHTGINEIHLDPRDPSVMYATAHQRRRHVFTYVGGGPGSQIYKSTDGGENWRKLGGGLPSSIKGRIGMDISPADPDILYALVEAEMDKQGLYKSTDRGESWKKVNSYVTSGNYYQEVFCDPLDKNKVFFMDTWLHHTSDGGKTVVKTGEKSKHVDNHCIWVDPSDTDHWIVGCDGGIYETWDHASNWHFKPNLPITQFYKVAVDNDYPFYNVYGGTQDNNSLGGPSRTINNHGIMNSDWYITNGGDGFESAIDPDNPNIVYAQSQYGWLVRYDRQSGERVGIKPMAHDSMPALRWNWDAPLLISPHNNKRLYFAANRLFRSENRGNE
;
A
#
# COMPACT_ATOMS: atom_id res chain seq x y z
N MET A 1 91.68 -0.92 25.71
CA MET A 1 91.00 -0.43 24.49
C MET A 1 89.51 -0.36 24.80
N LYS A 2 89.02 0.80 25.26
CA LYS A 2 87.68 1.00 25.67
C LYS A 2 86.96 1.87 24.62
N LYS A 3 85.91 1.36 23.99
CA LYS A 3 85.10 2.12 23.05
C LYS A 3 83.93 2.79 23.84
N LEU A 4 83.89 4.11 23.75
CA LEU A 4 82.90 4.97 24.35
C LEU A 4 81.68 5.00 23.45
N LEU A 5 80.48 4.68 23.98
CA LEU A 5 79.24 4.74 23.27
C LEU A 5 78.53 6.04 23.71
N TYR A 6 78.38 6.97 22.79
CA TYR A 6 77.57 8.18 23.05
C TYR A 6 76.08 7.89 22.81
N LEU A 7 75.31 8.07 23.86
CA LEU A 7 73.85 7.99 23.83
C LEU A 7 73.30 9.40 23.54
N LEU A 8 72.72 9.62 22.38
CA LEU A 8 72.03 10.86 22.05
C LEU A 8 70.61 10.80 22.60
N LEU A 9 70.30 11.56 23.67
CA LEU A 9 68.93 11.77 24.15
C LEU A 9 68.28 12.88 23.29
N ILE A 10 67.31 12.53 22.45
CA ILE A 10 66.43 13.48 21.78
C ILE A 10 65.27 13.77 22.74
N LEU A 11 65.22 14.97 23.32
CA LEU A 11 64.09 15.47 24.06
C LEU A 11 62.96 15.79 23.04
N CYS A 12 61.92 14.97 23.02
CA CYS A 12 60.67 15.33 22.40
C CYS A 12 59.83 16.17 23.37
N LEU A 13 59.76 17.46 23.13
CA LEU A 13 58.79 18.33 23.79
C LEU A 13 57.40 18.09 23.19
N PRO A 14 56.36 17.88 23.97
CA PRO A 14 55.00 17.77 23.41
C PRO A 14 54.51 19.18 23.05
N PHE A 15 54.28 19.40 21.75
CA PHE A 15 53.49 20.53 21.30
C PHE A 15 52.04 20.35 21.77
N TYR A 16 51.65 21.11 22.75
CA TYR A 16 50.24 21.29 23.09
C TYR A 16 49.57 22.11 22.00
N ALA A 17 48.90 21.43 21.07
CA ALA A 17 47.96 22.09 20.19
C ALA A 17 46.71 22.45 21.04
N GLN A 18 46.56 23.73 21.29
CA GLN A 18 45.40 24.31 21.93
C GLN A 18 44.20 24.10 20.96
N LYS A 19 43.40 23.04 21.20
CA LYS A 19 42.10 22.87 20.53
C LYS A 19 41.21 24.02 20.96
N GLY A 20 41.02 24.99 20.07
CA GLY A 20 39.99 25.97 20.16
C GLY A 20 38.65 25.27 20.31
N GLY A 21 38.09 25.31 21.52
CA GLY A 21 36.77 24.80 21.83
C GLY A 21 35.71 25.64 21.12
N GLY A 22 35.41 25.33 19.89
CA GLY A 22 34.17 25.78 19.28
C GLY A 22 33.02 25.20 20.09
N LYS A 23 32.39 26.01 20.92
CA LYS A 23 31.09 25.65 21.50
C LYS A 23 30.17 25.31 20.35
N LYS A 24 29.85 24.02 20.13
CA LYS A 24 28.70 23.63 19.37
C LYS A 24 27.52 24.40 19.97
N LYS A 25 26.95 25.34 19.22
CA LYS A 25 25.64 25.89 19.57
C LYS A 25 24.74 24.67 19.73
N SER A 26 24.25 24.43 20.91
CA SER A 26 23.14 23.51 21.11
C SER A 26 22.01 24.07 20.27
N GLU A 27 21.62 23.37 19.22
CA GLU A 27 20.37 23.66 18.54
C GLU A 27 19.30 23.69 19.63
N ASP A 28 18.64 24.82 19.73
CA ASP A 28 17.62 25.01 20.76
C ASP A 28 16.44 24.12 20.35
N LYS A 29 16.34 22.97 21.01
CA LYS A 29 15.28 22.00 20.73
C LYS A 29 13.93 22.69 20.84
N SER A 30 13.04 22.41 19.91
CA SER A 30 11.67 22.95 19.94
C SER A 30 11.00 22.64 21.28
N PRO A 31 10.03 23.43 21.73
CA PRO A 31 9.29 23.13 22.96
C PRO A 31 8.73 21.69 22.99
N LEU A 32 8.31 21.15 21.83
CA LEU A 32 7.79 19.78 21.71
C LEU A 32 8.87 18.71 21.92
N GLU A 33 10.11 18.96 21.48
CA GLU A 33 11.24 18.04 21.72
C GLU A 33 11.70 18.01 23.18
N LYS A 34 11.30 18.98 23.98
CA LYS A 34 11.58 19.06 25.40
C LYS A 34 10.51 18.34 26.25
N VAL A 35 9.36 18.02 25.67
CA VAL A 35 8.27 17.32 26.37
C VAL A 35 8.57 15.84 26.48
N ASN A 36 8.58 15.32 27.71
CA ASN A 36 8.69 13.89 27.94
C ASN A 36 7.32 13.22 27.79
N ILE A 37 7.08 12.59 26.64
CA ILE A 37 5.85 11.84 26.34
C ILE A 37 5.98 10.33 26.58
N ASN A 38 7.06 9.85 27.18
CA ASN A 38 7.32 8.41 27.39
C ASN A 38 6.25 7.69 28.23
N GLY A 39 5.42 8.43 28.95
CA GLY A 39 4.26 7.91 29.67
C GLY A 39 3.04 7.64 28.78
N LEU A 40 3.00 8.21 27.57
CA LEU A 40 1.93 8.00 26.60
C LEU A 40 2.30 6.78 25.75
N LYS A 41 1.64 5.65 26.00
CA LYS A 41 1.83 4.42 25.24
C LYS A 41 0.56 4.08 24.48
N PHE A 42 0.71 3.78 23.20
CA PHE A 42 -0.38 3.19 22.41
C PHE A 42 -0.62 1.74 22.82
N ARG A 43 -1.85 1.31 22.74
CA ARG A 43 -2.28 -0.09 22.86
C ARG A 43 -3.24 -0.40 21.73
N SER A 44 -3.21 -1.62 21.21
CA SER A 44 -4.17 -2.08 20.23
C SER A 44 -5.54 -2.29 20.91
N ILE A 45 -6.59 -1.80 20.25
CA ILE A 45 -7.99 -2.06 20.63
C ILE A 45 -8.74 -2.78 19.50
N GLY A 46 -8.06 -3.16 18.43
CA GLY A 46 -8.67 -3.59 17.18
C GLY A 46 -9.17 -2.37 16.39
N PRO A 47 -10.13 -2.54 15.47
CA PRO A 47 -10.74 -3.81 15.06
C PRO A 47 -9.88 -4.64 14.11
N ALA A 48 -10.20 -5.94 14.00
CA ALA A 48 -9.86 -6.79 12.87
C ALA A 48 -11.12 -7.47 12.30
N LEU A 49 -12.28 -6.88 12.56
CA LEU A 49 -13.59 -7.30 12.02
C LEU A 49 -13.62 -7.19 10.50
N THR A 50 -13.07 -6.12 9.99
CA THR A 50 -12.62 -5.90 8.63
C THR A 50 -11.19 -5.39 8.75
N ALA A 51 -10.35 -5.67 7.76
CA ALA A 51 -8.98 -5.21 7.81
C ALA A 51 -8.79 -3.91 6.99
N GLY A 52 -7.67 -3.71 6.36
CA GLY A 52 -7.35 -2.57 5.50
C GLY A 52 -6.63 -3.05 4.26
N ARG A 53 -6.25 -2.10 3.40
CA ARG A 53 -5.64 -2.38 2.10
C ARG A 53 -4.29 -3.06 2.24
N ILE A 54 -4.16 -4.22 1.60
CA ILE A 54 -2.90 -4.93 1.42
C ILE A 54 -2.30 -4.50 0.09
N ALA A 55 -1.11 -3.89 0.14
CA ALA A 55 -0.41 -3.46 -1.07
C ALA A 55 0.39 -4.60 -1.71
N ASP A 56 1.00 -5.47 -0.87
CA ASP A 56 1.86 -6.55 -1.37
C ASP A 56 2.05 -7.65 -0.33
N ILE A 57 2.42 -8.85 -0.77
CA ILE A 57 2.69 -10.02 0.07
C ILE A 57 3.95 -10.71 -0.43
N ALA A 58 4.93 -10.93 0.44
CA ALA A 58 6.12 -11.73 0.14
C ALA A 58 6.12 -13.01 0.97
N VAL A 59 5.99 -14.15 0.29
CA VAL A 59 6.01 -15.48 0.92
C VAL A 59 7.42 -16.06 0.86
N ASN A 60 7.88 -16.66 1.94
CA ASN A 60 9.14 -17.39 1.98
C ASN A 60 8.98 -18.72 1.24
N GLU A 61 9.58 -18.84 0.07
CA GLU A 61 9.46 -20.06 -0.77
C GLU A 61 9.98 -21.32 -0.09
N ASN A 62 10.96 -21.21 0.82
CA ASN A 62 11.49 -22.33 1.58
C ASN A 62 10.59 -22.72 2.76
N ASN A 63 9.72 -21.82 3.20
CA ASN A 63 8.79 -22.04 4.30
C ASN A 63 7.51 -21.21 4.10
N PRO A 64 6.53 -21.65 3.31
CA PRO A 64 5.33 -20.87 2.99
C PRO A 64 4.44 -20.52 4.20
N LYS A 65 4.75 -21.04 5.37
CA LYS A 65 4.11 -20.60 6.63
C LYS A 65 4.62 -19.25 7.11
N GLU A 66 5.77 -18.82 6.61
CA GLU A 66 6.34 -17.50 6.87
C GLU A 66 6.10 -16.58 5.69
N TYR A 67 5.44 -15.45 5.94
CA TYR A 67 5.28 -14.40 4.94
C TYR A 67 5.17 -13.02 5.57
N TYR A 68 5.45 -12.01 4.76
CA TYR A 68 5.39 -10.61 5.10
C TYR A 68 4.23 -9.96 4.36
N VAL A 69 3.55 -9.05 5.05
CA VAL A 69 2.39 -8.33 4.53
C VAL A 69 2.70 -6.85 4.52
N ALA A 70 2.73 -6.27 3.35
CA ALA A 70 2.87 -4.83 3.14
C ALA A 70 1.48 -4.19 3.18
N VAL A 71 1.23 -3.36 4.18
CA VAL A 71 -0.06 -2.68 4.36
C VAL A 71 0.06 -1.27 3.84
N ALA A 72 -0.84 -0.87 2.94
CA ALA A 72 -0.81 0.45 2.31
C ALA A 72 -0.81 1.61 3.33
N SER A 73 -1.50 1.44 4.45
CA SER A 73 -1.55 2.40 5.55
C SER A 73 -1.51 1.71 6.92
N GLY A 74 -0.52 0.82 7.13
CA GLY A 74 -0.45 0.02 8.37
C GLY A 74 0.90 -0.66 8.61
N GLY A 75 1.97 -0.22 7.93
CA GLY A 75 3.31 -0.76 8.11
C GLY A 75 3.48 -2.15 7.51
N VAL A 76 4.43 -2.91 8.04
CA VAL A 76 4.71 -4.28 7.62
C VAL A 76 4.42 -5.24 8.77
N TRP A 77 3.72 -6.31 8.44
CA TRP A 77 3.39 -7.38 9.38
C TRP A 77 4.03 -8.69 8.95
N LYS A 78 4.37 -9.52 9.92
CA LYS A 78 4.96 -10.84 9.68
C LYS A 78 4.13 -11.93 10.35
N THR A 79 3.95 -13.03 9.64
CA THR A 79 3.52 -14.30 10.23
C THR A 79 4.60 -15.37 10.03
N SER A 80 4.71 -16.31 10.95
CA SER A 80 5.56 -17.51 10.85
C SER A 80 4.76 -18.80 11.01
N ASN A 81 3.42 -18.71 10.95
CA ASN A 81 2.51 -19.82 11.21
C ASN A 81 1.26 -19.79 10.31
N ALA A 82 1.46 -19.43 9.02
CA ALA A 82 0.42 -19.40 7.99
C ALA A 82 -0.76 -18.46 8.34
N GLY A 83 -0.46 -17.29 8.93
CA GLY A 83 -1.48 -16.30 9.27
C GLY A 83 -2.31 -16.62 10.52
N ASN A 84 -1.93 -17.62 11.34
CA ASN A 84 -2.60 -17.85 12.62
C ASN A 84 -2.31 -16.71 13.61
N THR A 85 -1.13 -16.09 13.52
CA THR A 85 -0.78 -14.87 14.24
C THR A 85 0.05 -13.95 13.37
N TYR A 86 -0.09 -12.64 13.59
CA TYR A 86 0.70 -11.62 12.93
C TYR A 86 1.39 -10.74 13.97
N GLN A 87 2.58 -10.27 13.63
CA GLN A 87 3.36 -9.32 14.43
C GLN A 87 3.67 -8.08 13.60
N PRO A 88 3.38 -6.87 14.09
CA PRO A 88 3.84 -5.65 13.47
C PRO A 88 5.36 -5.55 13.65
N ILE A 89 6.09 -5.38 12.56
CA ILE A 89 7.56 -5.39 12.58
C ILE A 89 8.17 -4.08 12.06
N PHE A 90 7.33 -3.10 11.73
CA PHE A 90 7.76 -1.85 11.11
C PHE A 90 7.33 -0.58 11.87
N ASP A 91 6.64 -0.70 13.01
CA ASP A 91 6.03 0.39 13.78
C ASP A 91 7.03 1.44 14.29
N SER A 92 8.31 1.09 14.40
CA SER A 92 9.37 2.01 14.85
C SER A 92 9.96 2.86 13.72
N GLN A 93 9.52 2.65 12.47
CA GLN A 93 10.03 3.38 11.32
C GLN A 93 9.23 4.67 11.08
N SER A 94 9.78 5.58 10.27
CA SER A 94 9.19 6.90 10.02
C SER A 94 8.02 6.88 9.04
N SER A 95 7.84 5.81 8.27
CA SER A 95 6.71 5.65 7.36
C SER A 95 5.83 4.48 7.79
N PHE A 96 4.52 4.66 7.72
CA PHE A 96 3.52 3.62 7.86
C PHE A 96 2.93 3.17 6.51
N SER A 97 3.20 3.91 5.44
CA SER A 97 2.70 3.62 4.10
C SER A 97 3.68 2.76 3.33
N ILE A 98 3.23 1.60 2.86
CA ILE A 98 4.08 0.61 2.19
C ILE A 98 3.58 0.38 0.77
N GLY A 99 4.52 0.35 -0.19
CA GLY A 99 4.23 0.04 -1.59
C GLY A 99 4.55 -1.39 -1.98
N CYS A 100 5.66 -1.94 -1.45
CA CYS A 100 6.07 -3.32 -1.75
C CYS A 100 6.94 -3.92 -0.64
N VAL A 101 7.01 -5.25 -0.61
CA VAL A 101 7.89 -6.02 0.27
C VAL A 101 8.52 -7.17 -0.52
N THR A 102 9.82 -7.43 -0.32
CA THR A 102 10.54 -8.47 -1.06
C THR A 102 11.49 -9.21 -0.14
N ILE A 103 11.43 -10.53 -0.16
CA ILE A 103 12.42 -11.41 0.49
C ILE A 103 13.58 -11.61 -0.49
N ASP A 104 14.81 -11.56 0.00
CA ASP A 104 15.98 -11.88 -0.80
C ASP A 104 16.00 -13.39 -1.12
N PRO A 105 15.96 -13.80 -2.40
CA PRO A 105 15.94 -15.22 -2.77
C PRO A 105 17.21 -15.98 -2.39
N ASN A 106 18.30 -15.26 -2.07
CA ASN A 106 19.56 -15.87 -1.65
C ASN A 106 19.68 -15.98 -0.12
N ASN A 107 18.85 -15.25 0.65
CA ASN A 107 18.88 -15.25 2.10
C ASN A 107 17.51 -14.82 2.67
N GLU A 108 16.74 -15.76 3.14
CA GLU A 108 15.38 -15.55 3.67
C GLU A 108 15.29 -14.59 4.88
N HIS A 109 16.44 -14.30 5.53
CA HIS A 109 16.48 -13.33 6.63
C HIS A 109 16.66 -11.88 6.14
N VAL A 110 16.98 -11.69 4.87
CA VAL A 110 17.10 -10.36 4.26
C VAL A 110 15.77 -9.98 3.63
N VAL A 111 15.20 -8.89 4.13
CA VAL A 111 13.91 -8.37 3.66
C VAL A 111 14.05 -6.91 3.26
N TRP A 112 13.50 -6.57 2.12
CA TRP A 112 13.43 -5.22 1.59
C TRP A 112 12.01 -4.70 1.62
N VAL A 113 11.86 -3.42 1.94
CA VAL A 113 10.57 -2.72 1.96
C VAL A 113 10.70 -1.42 1.19
N GLY A 114 9.80 -1.24 0.23
CA GLY A 114 9.59 0.03 -0.46
C GLY A 114 8.42 0.77 0.18
N THR A 115 8.67 1.99 0.65
CA THR A 115 7.65 2.79 1.31
C THR A 115 6.89 3.68 0.34
N GLY A 116 5.67 4.09 0.73
CA GLY A 116 4.74 4.86 -0.08
C GLY A 116 3.90 3.98 -1.00
N GLU A 117 2.61 4.06 -0.85
CA GLU A 117 1.63 3.24 -1.57
C GLU A 117 1.81 3.34 -3.10
N ASN A 118 1.70 2.22 -3.81
CA ASN A 118 2.05 2.09 -5.23
C ASN A 118 0.93 2.42 -6.22
N ASN A 119 -0.23 2.89 -5.77
CA ASN A 119 -1.33 3.33 -6.64
C ASN A 119 -1.38 4.86 -6.81
N ASN A 120 -2.42 5.37 -7.47
CA ASN A 120 -2.53 6.78 -7.88
C ASN A 120 -3.77 7.47 -7.28
N GLN A 121 -4.36 6.93 -6.23
CA GLN A 121 -5.52 7.53 -5.58
C GLN A 121 -5.16 8.86 -4.87
N ARG A 122 -6.19 9.68 -4.58
CA ARG A 122 -6.01 10.97 -3.91
C ARG A 122 -5.44 10.85 -2.50
N SER A 123 -5.81 9.77 -1.83
CA SER A 123 -5.51 9.52 -0.42
C SER A 123 -4.25 8.68 -0.18
N VAL A 124 -3.50 8.34 -1.22
CA VAL A 124 -2.27 7.57 -1.04
C VAL A 124 -1.30 8.34 -0.15
N ALA A 125 -0.81 7.65 0.87
CA ALA A 125 0.21 8.20 1.74
C ALA A 125 1.60 7.99 1.10
N TYR A 126 2.48 8.95 1.32
CA TYR A 126 3.86 8.90 0.84
C TYR A 126 4.76 8.20 1.87
N GLY A 127 5.85 7.65 1.35
CA GLY A 127 6.93 7.06 2.11
C GLY A 127 8.18 7.93 2.16
N ASP A 128 9.25 7.35 2.65
CA ASP A 128 10.57 7.99 2.81
C ASP A 128 11.72 7.12 2.29
N GLY A 129 11.44 6.32 1.25
CA GLY A 129 12.42 5.53 0.51
C GLY A 129 12.37 4.04 0.80
N ILE A 130 13.55 3.41 0.83
CA ILE A 130 13.72 1.97 0.93
C ILE A 130 14.30 1.59 2.28
N TYR A 131 13.81 0.49 2.83
CA TYR A 131 14.34 -0.12 4.05
C TYR A 131 14.83 -1.54 3.80
N LYS A 132 15.85 -1.93 4.56
CA LYS A 132 16.41 -3.28 4.56
C LYS A 132 16.50 -3.82 5.99
N SER A 133 16.08 -5.05 6.16
CA SER A 133 16.35 -5.86 7.34
C SER A 133 17.34 -6.97 6.99
N LEU A 134 18.21 -7.33 7.94
CA LEU A 134 19.14 -8.46 7.84
C LEU A 134 18.80 -9.60 8.80
N ASP A 135 17.71 -9.46 9.54
CA ASP A 135 17.35 -10.33 10.67
C ASP A 135 15.87 -10.75 10.65
N GLY A 136 15.27 -10.80 9.47
CA GLY A 136 13.88 -11.22 9.27
C GLY A 136 12.86 -10.22 9.80
N GLY A 137 13.18 -8.92 9.75
CA GLY A 137 12.30 -7.83 10.15
C GLY A 137 12.40 -7.42 11.62
N LYS A 138 13.36 -7.92 12.39
CA LYS A 138 13.55 -7.51 13.80
C LYS A 138 14.15 -6.12 13.92
N SER A 139 15.00 -5.74 12.96
CA SER A 139 15.57 -4.40 12.84
C SER A 139 15.60 -3.92 11.40
N TRP A 140 15.56 -2.61 11.20
CA TRP A 140 15.47 -1.98 9.89
C TRP A 140 16.45 -0.83 9.73
N LYS A 141 17.03 -0.70 8.55
CA LYS A 141 17.88 0.42 8.15
C LYS A 141 17.28 1.07 6.90
N ASN A 142 17.08 2.40 6.92
CA ASN A 142 16.72 3.14 5.71
C ASN A 142 17.94 3.18 4.77
N MET A 143 17.75 2.73 3.54
CA MET A 143 18.78 2.57 2.52
C MET A 143 18.79 3.69 1.48
N GLY A 144 17.97 4.74 1.63
CA GLY A 144 17.95 5.89 0.74
C GLY A 144 16.70 6.00 -0.14
N LEU A 145 16.82 6.73 -1.24
CA LEU A 145 15.74 7.13 -2.15
C LEU A 145 14.57 7.84 -1.42
N LYS A 146 14.91 8.67 -0.45
CA LYS A 146 13.94 9.31 0.47
C LYS A 146 12.97 10.25 -0.20
N THR A 147 13.34 10.81 -1.33
CA THR A 147 12.52 11.77 -2.07
C THR A 147 11.67 11.12 -3.16
N SER A 148 11.70 9.78 -3.27
CA SER A 148 10.82 9.06 -4.18
C SER A 148 9.35 9.19 -3.78
N GLU A 149 9.07 9.23 -2.49
CA GLU A 149 7.72 9.19 -1.91
C GLU A 149 6.96 7.87 -2.18
N HIS A 150 7.23 7.18 -3.29
CA HIS A 150 6.59 5.92 -3.65
C HIS A 150 7.58 4.98 -4.33
N ILE A 151 7.75 3.78 -3.78
CA ILE A 151 8.52 2.69 -4.38
C ILE A 151 7.53 1.62 -4.84
N GLY A 152 7.46 1.39 -6.15
CA GLY A 152 6.48 0.48 -6.75
C GLY A 152 6.86 -0.99 -6.61
N MET A 153 8.15 -1.32 -6.81
CA MET A 153 8.65 -2.69 -6.75
C MET A 153 10.14 -2.72 -6.43
N ILE A 154 10.58 -3.77 -5.76
CA ILE A 154 12.00 -4.06 -5.51
C ILE A 154 12.29 -5.47 -6.03
N ALA A 155 13.33 -5.61 -6.86
CA ALA A 155 13.77 -6.89 -7.37
C ALA A 155 15.23 -7.16 -6.96
N VAL A 156 15.45 -8.27 -6.26
CA VAL A 156 16.78 -8.75 -5.87
C VAL A 156 17.27 -9.73 -6.93
N HIS A 157 18.54 -9.59 -7.34
CA HIS A 157 19.14 -10.51 -8.30
C HIS A 157 19.19 -11.94 -7.71
N PRO A 158 18.67 -12.98 -8.42
CA PRO A 158 18.44 -14.31 -7.86
C PRO A 158 19.71 -15.08 -7.48
N LYS A 159 20.90 -14.56 -7.79
CA LYS A 159 22.19 -15.18 -7.44
C LYS A 159 23.17 -14.22 -6.75
N ASN A 160 22.72 -12.99 -6.40
CA ASN A 160 23.61 -12.00 -5.78
C ASN A 160 22.81 -10.96 -4.97
N SER A 161 22.74 -11.12 -3.68
CA SER A 161 22.06 -10.22 -2.72
C SER A 161 22.57 -8.77 -2.75
N ASN A 162 23.76 -8.52 -3.32
CA ASN A 162 24.29 -7.17 -3.43
C ASN A 162 23.74 -6.39 -4.62
N VAL A 163 23.16 -7.09 -5.59
CA VAL A 163 22.54 -6.48 -6.78
C VAL A 163 21.04 -6.43 -6.59
N VAL A 164 20.52 -5.21 -6.47
CA VAL A 164 19.08 -4.95 -6.26
C VAL A 164 18.63 -3.81 -7.14
N PHE A 165 17.45 -3.93 -7.68
CA PHE A 165 16.77 -2.91 -8.47
C PHE A 165 15.58 -2.37 -7.71
N ALA A 166 15.36 -1.05 -7.80
CA ALA A 166 14.25 -0.37 -7.16
C ALA A 166 13.50 0.49 -8.17
N ALA A 167 12.23 0.16 -8.38
CA ALA A 167 11.31 0.93 -9.20
C ALA A 167 10.81 2.14 -8.40
N ALA A 168 11.51 3.27 -8.55
CA ALA A 168 11.16 4.51 -7.89
C ALA A 168 10.07 5.24 -8.70
N TYR A 169 8.85 5.17 -8.20
CA TYR A 169 7.68 5.74 -8.87
C TYR A 169 7.67 7.28 -8.82
N GLY A 170 8.31 7.83 -7.78
CA GLY A 170 8.43 9.27 -7.55
C GLY A 170 7.15 9.91 -7.01
N PRO A 171 7.24 11.19 -6.60
CA PRO A 171 6.13 11.94 -6.04
C PRO A 171 4.89 11.98 -6.96
N LEU A 172 3.71 11.85 -6.36
CA LEU A 172 2.44 11.92 -7.09
C LEU A 172 1.98 13.38 -7.31
N TRP A 173 2.21 14.25 -6.31
CA TRP A 173 1.70 15.64 -6.29
C TRP A 173 2.68 16.69 -6.79
N LYS A 174 3.92 16.31 -7.08
CA LYS A 174 4.97 17.19 -7.61
C LYS A 174 5.83 16.45 -8.63
N GLU A 175 6.62 17.18 -9.37
CA GLU A 175 7.63 16.66 -10.32
C GLU A 175 8.95 16.34 -9.60
N GLY A 176 9.86 15.65 -10.28
CA GLY A 176 11.18 15.33 -9.77
C GLY A 176 11.20 14.31 -8.63
N GLY A 177 12.07 14.53 -7.66
CA GLY A 177 12.39 13.55 -6.61
C GLY A 177 13.23 12.40 -7.15
N ASP A 178 13.43 11.38 -6.32
CA ASP A 178 14.05 10.11 -6.74
C ASP A 178 13.04 9.34 -7.62
N ARG A 179 13.19 9.45 -8.95
CA ARG A 179 12.24 8.94 -9.94
C ARG A 179 12.98 8.24 -11.07
N GLY A 180 12.59 7.00 -11.37
CA GLY A 180 13.24 6.15 -12.36
C GLY A 180 13.56 4.77 -11.82
N LEU A 181 14.40 4.01 -12.52
CA LEU A 181 14.92 2.74 -12.02
C LEU A 181 16.30 2.95 -11.42
N TYR A 182 16.44 2.54 -10.18
CA TYR A 182 17.71 2.58 -9.46
C TYR A 182 18.27 1.18 -9.29
N LYS A 183 19.61 1.06 -9.40
CA LYS A 183 20.36 -0.18 -9.21
C LYS A 183 21.38 0.03 -8.09
N THR A 184 21.55 -0.95 -7.26
CA THR A 184 22.71 -1.07 -6.36
C THR A 184 23.50 -2.33 -6.69
N THR A 185 24.82 -2.29 -6.45
CA THR A 185 25.72 -3.44 -6.56
C THR A 185 26.45 -3.74 -5.25
N ASN A 186 26.08 -3.02 -4.19
CA ASN A 186 26.69 -3.13 -2.86
C ASN A 186 25.64 -3.26 -1.73
N GLY A 187 24.51 -3.91 -2.05
CA GLY A 187 23.51 -4.26 -1.07
C GLY A 187 22.71 -3.06 -0.52
N GLY A 188 22.64 -1.97 -1.28
CA GLY A 188 21.87 -0.78 -0.98
C GLY A 188 22.65 0.38 -0.35
N ASP A 189 23.96 0.24 -0.13
CA ASP A 189 24.76 1.34 0.43
C ASP A 189 24.89 2.53 -0.55
N LYS A 190 24.82 2.25 -1.86
CA LYS A 190 24.79 3.26 -2.91
C LYS A 190 23.83 2.83 -4.01
N TRP A 191 23.01 3.78 -4.47
CA TRP A 191 22.10 3.61 -5.60
C TRP A 191 22.57 4.40 -6.80
N GLU A 192 22.39 3.85 -7.98
CA GLU A 192 22.68 4.44 -9.27
C GLU A 192 21.41 4.48 -10.11
N LEU A 193 21.11 5.63 -10.69
CA LEU A 193 19.94 5.80 -11.58
C LEU A 193 20.29 5.23 -12.95
N VAL A 194 19.77 4.05 -13.29
CA VAL A 194 20.09 3.31 -14.53
C VAL A 194 19.04 3.49 -15.63
N LEU A 195 17.84 3.95 -15.28
CA LEU A 195 16.82 4.32 -16.27
C LEU A 195 16.06 5.56 -15.79
N LYS A 196 16.31 6.68 -16.45
CA LYS A 196 15.55 7.93 -16.29
C LYS A 196 14.74 8.20 -17.56
N VAL A 197 13.45 8.52 -17.41
CA VAL A 197 12.59 8.93 -18.52
C VAL A 197 12.48 10.47 -18.56
N ASP A 198 11.80 11.05 -17.58
CA ASP A 198 11.67 12.50 -17.40
C ASP A 198 11.26 12.84 -15.95
N GLU A 199 10.97 14.11 -15.66
CA GLU A 199 10.63 14.58 -14.32
C GLU A 199 9.20 14.21 -13.87
N HIS A 200 8.37 13.67 -14.77
CA HIS A 200 6.98 13.29 -14.50
C HIS A 200 6.75 11.78 -14.54
N THR A 201 7.72 11.03 -15.07
CA THR A 201 7.59 9.60 -15.35
C THR A 201 8.45 8.77 -14.42
N GLY A 202 7.85 7.96 -13.57
CA GLY A 202 8.52 6.99 -12.71
C GLY A 202 8.50 5.58 -13.29
N ILE A 203 9.25 4.68 -12.65
CA ILE A 203 9.16 3.25 -12.91
C ILE A 203 8.24 2.65 -11.86
N ASN A 204 7.23 1.90 -12.29
CA ASN A 204 6.28 1.22 -11.41
C ASN A 204 6.64 -0.25 -11.16
N GLU A 205 7.19 -0.94 -12.16
CA GLU A 205 7.57 -2.36 -12.02
C GLU A 205 8.92 -2.64 -12.65
N ILE A 206 9.58 -3.70 -12.17
CA ILE A 206 10.85 -4.24 -12.67
C ILE A 206 10.83 -5.77 -12.57
N HIS A 207 10.96 -6.47 -13.70
CA HIS A 207 10.94 -7.92 -13.80
C HIS A 207 12.24 -8.43 -14.40
N LEU A 208 12.86 -9.42 -13.74
CA LEU A 208 14.07 -10.10 -14.20
C LEU A 208 13.69 -11.44 -14.82
N ASP A 209 14.25 -11.78 -15.99
CA ASP A 209 14.08 -13.12 -16.57
C ASP A 209 14.71 -14.15 -15.62
N PRO A 210 13.94 -15.12 -15.11
CA PRO A 210 14.44 -16.07 -14.10
C PRO A 210 15.57 -16.98 -14.61
N ARG A 211 15.71 -17.16 -15.91
CA ARG A 211 16.78 -17.95 -16.52
C ARG A 211 18.06 -17.14 -16.72
N ASP A 212 17.89 -15.85 -17.05
CA ASP A 212 18.98 -14.93 -17.36
C ASP A 212 18.66 -13.53 -16.80
N PRO A 213 19.06 -13.26 -15.56
CA PRO A 213 18.77 -11.98 -14.90
C PRO A 213 19.45 -10.76 -15.54
N SER A 214 20.32 -10.96 -16.55
CA SER A 214 20.81 -9.84 -17.36
C SER A 214 19.75 -9.29 -18.30
N VAL A 215 18.71 -10.10 -18.59
CA VAL A 215 17.53 -9.69 -19.33
C VAL A 215 16.45 -9.27 -18.35
N MET A 216 15.97 -8.05 -18.50
CA MET A 216 14.96 -7.49 -17.61
C MET A 216 14.05 -6.50 -18.32
N TYR A 217 12.89 -6.27 -17.71
CA TYR A 217 11.86 -5.40 -18.25
C TYR A 217 11.41 -4.43 -17.16
N ALA A 218 11.21 -3.16 -17.54
CA ALA A 218 10.71 -2.13 -16.65
C ALA A 218 9.51 -1.43 -17.27
N THR A 219 8.45 -1.21 -16.49
CA THR A 219 7.30 -0.42 -16.91
C THR A 219 7.43 0.99 -16.35
N ALA A 220 7.26 1.98 -17.22
CA ALA A 220 7.29 3.39 -16.87
C ALA A 220 5.89 3.98 -16.95
N HIS A 221 5.54 4.82 -15.99
CA HIS A 221 4.24 5.48 -15.94
C HIS A 221 4.40 6.97 -15.69
N GLN A 222 3.90 7.78 -16.63
CA GLN A 222 3.79 9.23 -16.48
C GLN A 222 2.51 9.53 -15.71
N ARG A 223 2.66 10.11 -14.49
CA ARG A 223 1.53 10.39 -13.62
C ARG A 223 1.69 11.71 -12.86
N ARG A 224 0.58 12.37 -12.60
CA ARG A 224 0.53 13.57 -11.77
C ARG A 224 -0.87 13.82 -11.22
N ARG A 225 -0.96 14.20 -9.95
CA ARG A 225 -2.18 14.74 -9.37
C ARG A 225 -2.07 16.25 -9.15
N HIS A 226 -3.20 16.91 -9.40
CA HIS A 226 -3.49 18.26 -8.99
C HIS A 226 -4.82 18.27 -8.25
N VAL A 227 -5.12 19.32 -7.48
CA VAL A 227 -6.38 19.44 -6.75
C VAL A 227 -7.60 19.28 -7.68
N PHE A 228 -7.48 19.73 -8.91
CA PHE A 228 -8.57 19.79 -9.91
C PHE A 228 -8.48 18.69 -10.98
N THR A 229 -7.41 17.92 -11.08
CA THR A 229 -7.26 16.90 -12.13
C THR A 229 -6.25 15.81 -11.77
N TYR A 230 -6.31 14.74 -12.54
CA TYR A 230 -5.36 13.63 -12.54
C TYR A 230 -4.85 13.39 -13.97
N VAL A 231 -3.55 13.37 -14.14
CA VAL A 231 -2.85 12.94 -15.35
C VAL A 231 -2.37 11.53 -15.10
N GLY A 232 -3.00 10.54 -15.75
CA GLY A 232 -2.74 9.11 -15.58
C GLY A 232 -2.07 8.46 -16.78
N GLY A 233 -1.39 9.23 -17.60
CA GLY A 233 -0.69 8.73 -18.76
C GLY A 233 0.06 9.83 -19.51
N GLY A 234 0.87 9.43 -20.48
CA GLY A 234 1.62 10.35 -21.30
C GLY A 234 2.66 9.64 -22.18
N PRO A 235 3.44 10.40 -22.97
CA PRO A 235 4.47 9.85 -23.86
C PRO A 235 5.58 9.10 -23.09
N GLY A 236 5.77 9.39 -21.80
CA GLY A 236 6.72 8.70 -20.93
C GLY A 236 6.29 7.29 -20.54
N SER A 237 4.98 6.96 -20.56
CA SER A 237 4.48 5.62 -20.22
C SER A 237 4.87 4.60 -21.29
N GLN A 238 5.81 3.70 -20.97
CA GLN A 238 6.40 2.73 -21.91
C GLN A 238 6.86 1.47 -21.19
N ILE A 239 7.10 0.40 -21.96
CA ILE A 239 7.87 -0.75 -21.51
C ILE A 239 9.30 -0.62 -22.03
N TYR A 240 10.25 -0.85 -21.18
CA TYR A 240 11.68 -0.87 -21.50
C TYR A 240 12.24 -2.27 -21.29
N LYS A 241 13.25 -2.65 -22.08
CA LYS A 241 14.01 -3.90 -21.96
C LYS A 241 15.49 -3.60 -21.88
N SER A 242 16.18 -4.28 -20.98
CA SER A 242 17.62 -4.40 -20.94
C SER A 242 18.03 -5.85 -21.23
N THR A 243 19.24 -6.05 -21.77
CA THR A 243 19.85 -7.38 -22.01
C THR A 243 21.28 -7.44 -21.49
N ASP A 244 21.70 -6.49 -20.70
CA ASP A 244 23.06 -6.31 -20.18
C ASP A 244 23.10 -5.99 -18.68
N GLY A 245 22.10 -6.48 -17.93
CA GLY A 245 22.03 -6.27 -16.48
C GLY A 245 21.64 -4.86 -16.06
N GLY A 246 20.89 -4.14 -16.93
CA GLY A 246 20.38 -2.82 -16.65
C GLY A 246 21.32 -1.67 -16.97
N GLU A 247 22.40 -1.92 -17.73
CA GLU A 247 23.34 -0.86 -18.14
C GLU A 247 22.73 -0.03 -19.30
N ASN A 248 22.09 -0.69 -20.25
CA ASN A 248 21.41 -0.04 -21.36
C ASN A 248 19.95 -0.49 -21.48
N TRP A 249 19.09 0.46 -21.86
CA TRP A 249 17.65 0.26 -21.96
C TRP A 249 17.11 0.71 -23.32
N ARG A 250 16.27 -0.11 -23.93
CA ARG A 250 15.55 0.25 -25.14
C ARG A 250 14.03 0.19 -24.93
N LYS A 251 13.30 1.09 -25.57
CA LYS A 251 11.83 1.04 -25.59
C LYS A 251 11.37 -0.15 -26.41
N LEU A 252 10.36 -0.85 -25.89
CA LEU A 252 9.68 -1.88 -26.66
C LEU A 252 8.57 -1.27 -27.54
N GLY A 253 8.40 -1.89 -28.70
CA GLY A 253 7.36 -1.58 -29.68
C GLY A 253 6.72 -2.87 -30.17
N GLY A 254 6.98 -3.26 -31.42
CA GLY A 254 6.67 -4.60 -31.93
C GLY A 254 5.21 -5.01 -31.83
N GLY A 255 4.25 -4.06 -31.94
CA GLY A 255 2.81 -4.34 -31.82
C GLY A 255 2.14 -3.75 -30.58
N LEU A 256 2.91 -3.20 -29.63
CA LEU A 256 2.36 -2.37 -28.56
C LEU A 256 1.77 -1.06 -29.10
N PRO A 257 0.79 -0.43 -28.43
CA PRO A 257 0.25 0.87 -28.85
C PRO A 257 1.34 1.93 -29.05
N SER A 258 1.30 2.62 -30.19
CA SER A 258 2.14 3.78 -30.46
C SER A 258 1.56 5.07 -29.88
N SER A 259 0.26 5.07 -29.52
CA SER A 259 -0.44 6.18 -28.87
C SER A 259 0.03 6.36 -27.42
N ILE A 260 -0.44 7.45 -26.80
CA ILE A 260 -0.28 7.71 -25.37
C ILE A 260 -0.82 6.49 -24.58
N LYS A 261 -0.04 6.08 -23.59
CA LYS A 261 -0.38 4.99 -22.67
C LYS A 261 -0.53 5.54 -21.26
N GLY A 262 -1.40 4.91 -20.48
CA GLY A 262 -1.52 5.08 -19.05
C GLY A 262 -0.57 4.15 -18.28
N ARG A 263 -1.06 3.58 -17.18
CA ARG A 263 -0.33 2.57 -16.42
C ARG A 263 -0.25 1.28 -17.23
N ILE A 264 0.88 0.61 -17.10
CA ILE A 264 1.12 -0.70 -17.69
C ILE A 264 1.52 -1.63 -16.55
N GLY A 265 0.76 -2.70 -16.37
CA GLY A 265 1.16 -3.83 -15.54
C GLY A 265 1.68 -4.95 -16.43
N MET A 266 2.71 -5.65 -16.02
CA MET A 266 3.25 -6.77 -16.78
C MET A 266 3.78 -7.87 -15.87
N ASP A 267 3.95 -9.06 -16.45
CA ASP A 267 4.69 -10.14 -15.80
C ASP A 267 5.31 -11.07 -16.83
N ILE A 268 6.37 -11.77 -16.39
CA ILE A 268 7.05 -12.83 -17.13
C ILE A 268 6.49 -14.16 -16.64
N SER A 269 6.01 -15.01 -17.55
CA SER A 269 5.55 -16.34 -17.14
C SER A 269 6.70 -17.19 -16.56
N PRO A 270 6.64 -17.60 -15.29
CA PRO A 270 7.68 -18.48 -14.73
C PRO A 270 7.71 -19.85 -15.40
N ALA A 271 6.55 -20.34 -15.86
CA ALA A 271 6.41 -21.61 -16.56
C ALA A 271 7.06 -21.61 -17.96
N ASP A 272 7.13 -20.46 -18.63
CA ASP A 272 7.78 -20.29 -19.94
C ASP A 272 8.22 -18.83 -20.10
N PRO A 273 9.44 -18.47 -19.66
CA PRO A 273 9.89 -17.08 -19.68
C PRO A 273 10.12 -16.44 -21.06
N ASP A 274 9.85 -17.12 -22.16
CA ASP A 274 9.71 -16.49 -23.47
C ASP A 274 8.37 -15.77 -23.62
N ILE A 275 7.41 -16.09 -22.74
CA ILE A 275 6.08 -15.49 -22.71
C ILE A 275 6.01 -14.38 -21.68
N LEU A 276 5.54 -13.21 -22.15
CA LEU A 276 5.22 -12.07 -21.31
C LEU A 276 3.77 -11.65 -21.54
N TYR A 277 3.15 -11.16 -20.49
CA TYR A 277 1.85 -10.52 -20.54
C TYR A 277 1.97 -9.08 -20.09
N ALA A 278 1.26 -8.19 -20.79
CA ALA A 278 1.19 -6.78 -20.42
C ALA A 278 -0.26 -6.29 -20.53
N LEU A 279 -0.79 -5.76 -19.46
CA LEU A 279 -2.07 -5.08 -19.41
C LEU A 279 -1.83 -3.59 -19.64
N VAL A 280 -2.26 -3.07 -20.78
CA VAL A 280 -1.90 -1.74 -21.26
C VAL A 280 -3.11 -0.83 -21.27
N GLU A 281 -3.11 0.19 -20.43
CA GLU A 281 -4.05 1.31 -20.52
C GLU A 281 -3.63 2.23 -21.68
N ALA A 282 -4.54 2.50 -22.60
CA ALA A 282 -4.30 3.34 -23.78
C ALA A 282 -5.62 3.91 -24.33
N GLU A 283 -5.63 4.49 -25.52
CA GLU A 283 -6.86 4.86 -26.22
C GLU A 283 -7.77 3.64 -26.42
N MET A 284 -9.10 3.86 -26.40
CA MET A 284 -10.14 2.84 -26.23
C MET A 284 -9.97 1.58 -27.09
N ASP A 285 -9.63 1.71 -28.36
CA ASP A 285 -9.46 0.56 -29.27
C ASP A 285 -8.10 -0.13 -29.14
N LYS A 286 -7.13 0.52 -28.52
CA LYS A 286 -5.75 0.08 -28.37
C LYS A 286 -5.44 -0.46 -26.98
N GLN A 287 -6.21 -0.08 -25.96
CA GLN A 287 -6.04 -0.65 -24.62
C GLN A 287 -6.36 -2.14 -24.60
N GLY A 288 -5.80 -2.88 -23.67
CA GLY A 288 -6.10 -4.30 -23.49
C GLY A 288 -4.93 -5.13 -23.01
N LEU A 289 -5.13 -6.44 -23.04
CA LEU A 289 -4.13 -7.44 -22.73
C LEU A 289 -3.29 -7.77 -23.97
N TYR A 290 -1.99 -7.63 -23.84
CA TYR A 290 -0.99 -7.95 -24.85
C TYR A 290 -0.16 -9.14 -24.39
N LYS A 291 0.19 -10.01 -25.35
CA LYS A 291 1.05 -11.18 -25.12
C LYS A 291 2.24 -11.13 -26.08
N SER A 292 3.42 -11.38 -25.56
CA SER A 292 4.63 -11.72 -26.34
C SER A 292 4.96 -13.19 -26.15
N THR A 293 5.57 -13.82 -27.15
CA THR A 293 6.08 -15.21 -27.12
C THR A 293 7.53 -15.28 -27.56
N ASP A 294 8.21 -14.14 -27.60
CA ASP A 294 9.58 -13.98 -28.10
C ASP A 294 10.38 -13.01 -27.20
N ARG A 295 10.13 -13.06 -25.90
CA ARG A 295 10.83 -12.22 -24.90
C ARG A 295 10.65 -10.72 -25.16
N GLY A 296 9.44 -10.32 -25.61
CA GLY A 296 9.06 -8.93 -25.80
C GLY A 296 9.53 -8.28 -27.11
N GLU A 297 10.06 -9.05 -28.08
CA GLU A 297 10.44 -8.50 -29.38
C GLU A 297 9.20 -8.14 -30.21
N SER A 298 8.17 -8.97 -30.14
CA SER A 298 6.87 -8.69 -30.76
C SER A 298 5.72 -8.91 -29.77
N TRP A 299 4.65 -8.15 -29.96
CA TRP A 299 3.47 -8.17 -29.11
C TRP A 299 2.19 -8.28 -29.91
N LYS A 300 1.26 -9.06 -29.42
CA LYS A 300 -0.08 -9.20 -30.00
C LYS A 300 -1.13 -8.87 -28.95
N LYS A 301 -2.06 -7.97 -29.28
CA LYS A 301 -3.27 -7.79 -28.47
C LYS A 301 -4.11 -9.06 -28.53
N VAL A 302 -4.33 -9.70 -27.38
CA VAL A 302 -5.07 -10.95 -27.26
C VAL A 302 -6.47 -10.75 -26.71
N ASN A 303 -6.70 -9.65 -25.96
CA ASN A 303 -7.99 -9.30 -25.38
C ASN A 303 -8.14 -7.79 -25.24
N SER A 304 -9.37 -7.28 -25.17
CA SER A 304 -9.65 -5.86 -24.90
C SER A 304 -9.85 -5.56 -23.41
N TYR A 305 -9.71 -6.56 -22.54
CA TYR A 305 -9.79 -6.38 -21.11
C TYR A 305 -8.68 -5.44 -20.63
N VAL A 306 -9.03 -4.53 -19.73
CA VAL A 306 -8.14 -3.60 -19.05
C VAL A 306 -8.79 -3.19 -17.73
N THR A 307 -7.99 -2.88 -16.75
CA THR A 307 -8.44 -2.36 -15.45
C THR A 307 -8.24 -0.85 -15.36
N SER A 308 -8.60 -0.22 -14.26
CA SER A 308 -8.32 1.19 -14.03
C SER A 308 -6.89 1.41 -13.54
N GLY A 309 -6.03 1.98 -14.39
CA GLY A 309 -4.63 2.30 -14.05
C GLY A 309 -4.46 3.33 -12.94
N ASN A 310 -5.55 4.02 -12.55
CA ASN A 310 -5.56 4.89 -11.38
C ASN A 310 -5.37 4.11 -10.06
N TYR A 311 -5.85 2.86 -10.00
CA TYR A 311 -5.91 2.10 -8.76
C TYR A 311 -5.36 0.68 -8.90
N TYR A 312 -5.65 0.01 -9.99
CA TYR A 312 -5.24 -1.37 -10.28
C TYR A 312 -4.19 -1.40 -11.39
N GLN A 313 -4.19 -2.40 -12.23
CA GLN A 313 -3.35 -2.62 -13.41
C GLN A 313 -2.17 -3.55 -13.15
N GLU A 314 -2.26 -4.43 -12.16
CA GLU A 314 -1.22 -5.40 -11.85
C GLU A 314 -1.58 -6.77 -12.43
N VAL A 315 -0.54 -7.48 -12.89
CA VAL A 315 -0.63 -8.76 -13.61
C VAL A 315 0.26 -9.77 -12.91
N PHE A 316 -0.24 -10.98 -12.69
CA PHE A 316 0.49 -12.07 -12.07
C PHE A 316 0.31 -13.35 -12.89
N CYS A 317 1.40 -13.94 -13.36
CA CYS A 317 1.39 -15.20 -14.07
C CYS A 317 1.36 -16.38 -13.10
N ASP A 318 0.60 -17.41 -13.44
CA ASP A 318 0.64 -18.67 -12.71
C ASP A 318 2.04 -19.30 -12.80
N PRO A 319 2.62 -19.79 -11.69
CA PRO A 319 3.98 -20.32 -11.69
C PRO A 319 4.17 -21.59 -12.54
N LEU A 320 3.11 -22.36 -12.80
CA LEU A 320 3.20 -23.64 -13.51
C LEU A 320 2.45 -23.65 -14.85
N ASP A 321 1.48 -22.77 -15.06
CA ASP A 321 0.71 -22.71 -16.32
C ASP A 321 0.93 -21.38 -17.05
N LYS A 322 1.70 -21.42 -18.13
CA LYS A 322 2.00 -20.25 -18.97
C LYS A 322 0.79 -19.58 -19.62
N ASN A 323 -0.38 -20.20 -19.61
CA ASN A 323 -1.61 -19.66 -20.16
C ASN A 323 -2.54 -19.08 -19.08
N LYS A 324 -2.23 -19.30 -17.81
CA LYS A 324 -3.01 -18.82 -16.69
C LYS A 324 -2.39 -17.55 -16.12
N VAL A 325 -3.19 -16.47 -16.08
CA VAL A 325 -2.76 -15.14 -15.63
C VAL A 325 -3.88 -14.49 -14.83
N PHE A 326 -3.53 -13.83 -13.75
CA PHE A 326 -4.43 -13.10 -12.87
C PHE A 326 -4.29 -11.60 -13.07
N PHE A 327 -5.41 -10.90 -12.94
CA PHE A 327 -5.48 -9.45 -13.10
C PHE A 327 -6.13 -8.83 -11.85
N MET A 328 -5.40 -7.95 -11.21
CA MET A 328 -5.91 -7.19 -10.06
C MET A 328 -6.86 -6.10 -10.54
N ASP A 329 -8.04 -6.10 -9.95
CA ASP A 329 -9.14 -5.20 -10.31
C ASP A 329 -10.14 -5.15 -9.14
N THR A 330 -11.20 -4.36 -9.26
CA THR A 330 -12.35 -4.41 -8.33
C THR A 330 -12.79 -5.86 -8.11
N TRP A 331 -12.95 -6.62 -9.18
CA TRP A 331 -13.15 -8.07 -9.12
C TRP A 331 -11.88 -8.77 -9.59
N LEU A 332 -11.46 -9.82 -8.90
CA LEU A 332 -10.36 -10.64 -9.37
C LEU A 332 -10.74 -11.30 -10.71
N HIS A 333 -9.91 -11.11 -11.72
CA HIS A 333 -10.09 -11.74 -13.03
C HIS A 333 -8.92 -12.65 -13.34
N HIS A 334 -9.15 -13.63 -14.19
CA HIS A 334 -8.10 -14.48 -14.71
C HIS A 334 -8.37 -14.93 -16.15
N THR A 335 -7.34 -15.41 -16.80
CA THR A 335 -7.41 -16.20 -18.04
C THR A 335 -6.75 -17.55 -17.80
N SER A 336 -7.22 -18.59 -18.50
CA SER A 336 -6.59 -19.93 -18.53
C SER A 336 -6.27 -20.40 -19.96
N ASP A 337 -6.40 -19.49 -20.95
CA ASP A 337 -6.21 -19.81 -22.37
C ASP A 337 -5.23 -18.85 -23.06
N GLY A 338 -4.34 -18.23 -22.27
CA GLY A 338 -3.33 -17.32 -22.76
C GLY A 338 -3.87 -15.95 -23.15
N GLY A 339 -4.94 -15.52 -22.52
CA GLY A 339 -5.54 -14.20 -22.68
C GLY A 339 -6.65 -14.12 -23.74
N LYS A 340 -7.06 -15.21 -24.37
CA LYS A 340 -8.16 -15.18 -25.36
C LYS A 340 -9.49 -14.86 -24.68
N THR A 341 -9.73 -15.47 -23.52
CA THR A 341 -10.88 -15.15 -22.66
C THR A 341 -10.38 -14.66 -21.31
N VAL A 342 -11.04 -13.64 -20.75
CA VAL A 342 -10.82 -13.14 -19.40
C VAL A 342 -12.14 -13.25 -18.65
N VAL A 343 -12.11 -13.96 -17.54
CA VAL A 343 -13.31 -14.27 -16.75
C VAL A 343 -13.13 -13.78 -15.32
N LYS A 344 -14.25 -13.43 -14.69
CA LYS A 344 -14.28 -13.09 -13.26
C LYS A 344 -14.05 -14.36 -12.44
N THR A 345 -13.16 -14.28 -11.47
CA THR A 345 -12.95 -15.31 -10.46
C THR A 345 -14.10 -15.29 -9.45
N GLY A 346 -14.45 -16.44 -8.88
CA GLY A 346 -15.47 -16.51 -7.83
C GLY A 346 -15.01 -15.80 -6.55
N GLU A 347 -15.75 -14.79 -6.09
CA GLU A 347 -15.42 -14.03 -4.88
C GLU A 347 -16.57 -14.00 -3.88
N LYS A 348 -17.31 -15.10 -3.80
CA LYS A 348 -18.36 -15.22 -2.78
C LYS A 348 -17.75 -15.16 -1.39
N SER A 349 -18.25 -14.24 -0.56
CA SER A 349 -17.76 -14.00 0.81
C SER A 349 -16.32 -13.48 0.90
N LYS A 350 -15.79 -12.92 -0.17
CA LYS A 350 -14.52 -12.21 -0.21
C LYS A 350 -14.75 -10.73 -0.51
N HIS A 351 -13.94 -9.86 0.11
CA HIS A 351 -13.93 -8.43 -0.21
C HIS A 351 -13.37 -8.23 -1.63
N VAL A 352 -13.89 -7.25 -2.31
CA VAL A 352 -13.43 -6.80 -3.63
C VAL A 352 -12.15 -5.96 -3.56
N ASP A 353 -11.75 -5.33 -4.66
CA ASP A 353 -10.61 -4.40 -4.77
C ASP A 353 -9.28 -5.07 -4.49
N ASN A 354 -8.85 -5.91 -5.43
CA ASN A 354 -7.67 -6.76 -5.32
C ASN A 354 -6.40 -6.02 -5.75
N HIS A 355 -5.30 -6.20 -5.01
CA HIS A 355 -4.03 -5.53 -5.26
C HIS A 355 -2.86 -6.50 -5.47
N CYS A 356 -2.84 -7.63 -4.79
CA CYS A 356 -1.79 -8.61 -4.95
C CYS A 356 -2.31 -10.04 -4.77
N ILE A 357 -1.61 -10.98 -5.37
CA ILE A 357 -1.85 -12.41 -5.24
C ILE A 357 -0.52 -13.16 -5.18
N TRP A 358 -0.42 -14.11 -4.28
CA TRP A 358 0.59 -15.15 -4.33
C TRP A 358 -0.09 -16.47 -4.64
N VAL A 359 0.43 -17.18 -5.64
CA VAL A 359 0.00 -18.54 -6.01
C VAL A 359 1.09 -19.50 -5.58
N ASP A 360 0.71 -20.54 -4.84
CA ASP A 360 1.65 -21.54 -4.35
C ASP A 360 2.25 -22.33 -5.53
N PRO A 361 3.58 -22.28 -5.75
CA PRO A 361 4.19 -23.02 -6.84
C PRO A 361 4.18 -24.55 -6.64
N SER A 362 3.87 -25.02 -5.45
CA SER A 362 3.72 -26.46 -5.14
C SER A 362 2.28 -26.96 -5.25
N ASP A 363 1.29 -26.04 -5.17
CA ASP A 363 -0.15 -26.32 -5.25
C ASP A 363 -0.88 -25.10 -5.80
N THR A 364 -1.04 -25.01 -7.12
CA THR A 364 -1.64 -23.85 -7.80
C THR A 364 -3.15 -23.69 -7.56
N ASP A 365 -3.77 -24.50 -6.73
CA ASP A 365 -5.13 -24.27 -6.20
C ASP A 365 -5.12 -23.46 -4.91
N HIS A 366 -3.92 -23.32 -4.28
CA HIS A 366 -3.70 -22.52 -3.09
C HIS A 366 -3.25 -21.10 -3.44
N TRP A 367 -4.03 -20.08 -3.03
CA TRP A 367 -3.71 -18.67 -3.25
C TRP A 367 -3.86 -17.86 -1.96
N ILE A 368 -3.01 -16.85 -1.82
CA ILE A 368 -3.17 -15.77 -0.83
C ILE A 368 -3.39 -14.47 -1.59
N VAL A 369 -4.50 -13.81 -1.35
CA VAL A 369 -4.90 -12.57 -2.03
C VAL A 369 -5.00 -11.43 -1.04
N GLY A 370 -4.36 -10.32 -1.35
CA GLY A 370 -4.48 -9.05 -0.65
C GLY A 370 -5.46 -8.12 -1.37
N CYS A 371 -6.40 -7.55 -0.62
CA CYS A 371 -7.40 -6.62 -1.12
C CYS A 371 -7.64 -5.47 -0.12
N ASP A 372 -8.58 -4.56 -0.41
CA ASP A 372 -8.93 -3.45 0.49
C ASP A 372 -9.54 -3.91 1.82
N GLY A 373 -10.09 -5.12 1.88
CA GLY A 373 -10.64 -5.73 3.08
C GLY A 373 -9.66 -6.61 3.88
N GLY A 374 -8.39 -6.73 3.46
CA GLY A 374 -7.39 -7.54 4.12
C GLY A 374 -6.93 -8.74 3.30
N ILE A 375 -6.58 -9.82 3.99
CA ILE A 375 -6.06 -11.05 3.40
C ILE A 375 -7.15 -12.11 3.33
N TYR A 376 -7.26 -12.73 2.16
CA TYR A 376 -8.09 -13.90 1.90
C TYR A 376 -7.25 -15.03 1.32
N GLU A 377 -7.52 -16.25 1.72
CA GLU A 377 -6.82 -17.45 1.32
C GLU A 377 -7.82 -18.46 0.75
N THR A 378 -7.46 -19.13 -0.33
CA THR A 378 -8.20 -20.25 -0.91
C THR A 378 -7.30 -21.46 -1.11
N TRP A 379 -7.85 -22.67 -1.00
CA TRP A 379 -7.17 -23.94 -1.22
C TRP A 379 -7.86 -24.80 -2.28
N ASP A 380 -8.82 -24.22 -2.99
CA ASP A 380 -9.70 -24.89 -3.93
C ASP A 380 -10.02 -24.03 -5.15
N HIS A 381 -9.01 -23.30 -5.61
CA HIS A 381 -9.09 -22.50 -6.82
C HIS A 381 -10.25 -21.48 -6.76
N ALA A 382 -10.34 -20.74 -5.64
CA ALA A 382 -11.38 -19.72 -5.37
C ALA A 382 -12.83 -20.25 -5.28
N SER A 383 -13.04 -21.54 -5.09
CA SER A 383 -14.38 -22.07 -4.81
C SER A 383 -14.85 -21.63 -3.42
N ASN A 384 -13.94 -21.53 -2.47
CA ASN A 384 -14.16 -20.98 -1.13
C ASN A 384 -13.02 -20.05 -0.72
N TRP A 385 -13.37 -19.05 0.11
CA TRP A 385 -12.41 -18.09 0.63
C TRP A 385 -12.40 -18.08 2.16
N HIS A 386 -11.20 -18.03 2.71
CA HIS A 386 -10.95 -17.92 4.13
C HIS A 386 -10.36 -16.53 4.45
N PHE A 387 -11.14 -15.68 5.12
CA PHE A 387 -10.69 -14.38 5.62
C PHE A 387 -9.72 -14.56 6.80
N LYS A 388 -8.69 -13.72 6.91
CA LYS A 388 -7.78 -13.68 8.08
C LYS A 388 -8.24 -12.60 9.07
N PRO A 389 -9.09 -12.92 10.08
CA PRO A 389 -9.74 -11.95 10.96
C PRO A 389 -8.89 -11.52 12.16
N ASN A 390 -7.58 -11.56 12.05
CA ASN A 390 -6.63 -11.30 13.13
C ASN A 390 -5.53 -10.31 12.77
N LEU A 391 -5.77 -9.49 11.73
CA LEU A 391 -4.88 -8.44 11.27
C LEU A 391 -5.54 -7.07 11.51
N PRO A 392 -5.23 -6.37 12.62
CA PRO A 392 -5.91 -5.14 13.01
C PRO A 392 -5.29 -3.92 12.31
N ILE A 393 -5.56 -3.78 11.02
CA ILE A 393 -4.99 -2.74 10.13
C ILE A 393 -6.07 -1.86 9.49
N THR A 394 -7.24 -1.77 10.10
CA THR A 394 -8.35 -0.95 9.62
C THR A 394 -7.93 0.52 9.48
N GLN A 395 -8.14 1.11 8.31
CA GLN A 395 -7.78 2.50 8.02
C GLN A 395 -8.93 3.45 8.34
N PHE A 396 -8.86 4.14 9.46
CA PHE A 396 -9.85 5.13 9.86
C PHE A 396 -9.63 6.48 9.16
N TYR A 397 -10.70 7.06 8.60
CA TYR A 397 -10.71 8.44 8.13
C TYR A 397 -10.85 9.44 9.27
N LYS A 398 -11.75 9.15 10.21
CA LYS A 398 -12.06 10.00 11.37
C LYS A 398 -12.41 9.13 12.57
N VAL A 399 -12.23 9.68 13.76
CA VAL A 399 -12.51 9.00 15.04
C VAL A 399 -13.34 9.92 15.93
N ALA A 400 -14.33 9.35 16.59
CA ALA A 400 -15.14 9.98 17.63
C ALA A 400 -15.25 9.07 18.85
N VAL A 401 -15.64 9.65 19.99
CA VAL A 401 -15.90 8.91 21.24
C VAL A 401 -17.25 9.30 21.81
N ASP A 402 -17.87 8.40 22.58
CA ASP A 402 -19.05 8.69 23.37
C ASP A 402 -18.72 9.00 24.85
N ASN A 403 -19.74 9.27 25.64
CA ASN A 403 -19.65 9.52 27.08
C ASN A 403 -20.13 8.31 27.90
N ASP A 404 -20.09 7.09 27.35
CA ASP A 404 -20.56 5.89 28.05
C ASP A 404 -19.73 5.56 29.29
N TYR A 405 -20.34 4.92 30.27
CA TYR A 405 -19.73 4.61 31.56
C TYR A 405 -19.83 3.09 31.82
N PRO A 406 -18.81 2.43 32.41
CA PRO A 406 -17.55 2.98 32.96
C PRO A 406 -16.45 3.19 31.91
N PHE A 407 -16.62 2.75 30.67
CA PHE A 407 -15.69 2.94 29.58
C PHE A 407 -16.41 3.55 28.38
N TYR A 408 -15.81 4.59 27.83
CA TYR A 408 -16.29 5.15 26.56
C TYR A 408 -16.05 4.18 25.41
N ASN A 409 -16.83 4.33 24.35
CA ASN A 409 -16.62 3.63 23.09
C ASN A 409 -15.95 4.55 22.07
N VAL A 410 -15.29 3.92 21.11
CA VAL A 410 -14.62 4.56 19.98
C VAL A 410 -15.41 4.25 18.72
N TYR A 411 -15.65 5.29 17.92
CA TYR A 411 -16.38 5.19 16.66
C TYR A 411 -15.54 5.79 15.55
N GLY A 412 -15.70 5.29 14.33
CA GLY A 412 -15.08 5.90 13.18
C GLY A 412 -15.49 5.24 11.89
N GLY A 413 -15.43 6.04 10.84
CA GLY A 413 -15.59 5.56 9.48
C GLY A 413 -14.25 5.14 8.89
N THR A 414 -14.27 4.09 8.10
CA THR A 414 -13.08 3.46 7.54
C THR A 414 -13.16 3.43 6.02
N GLN A 415 -12.02 3.54 5.38
CA GLN A 415 -11.98 3.39 3.93
C GLN A 415 -12.42 1.98 3.54
N ASP A 416 -13.39 1.88 2.63
CA ASP A 416 -13.95 0.66 2.04
C ASP A 416 -14.58 -0.34 3.04
N ASN A 417 -14.48 -0.10 4.35
CA ASN A 417 -14.75 -1.09 5.40
C ASN A 417 -15.74 -0.61 6.47
N ASN A 418 -16.75 0.14 6.07
CA ASN A 418 -17.89 0.57 6.89
C ASN A 418 -17.56 1.69 7.91
N SER A 419 -18.56 2.07 8.71
CA SER A 419 -18.38 2.80 9.96
C SER A 419 -18.56 1.83 11.12
N LEU A 420 -17.63 1.88 12.07
CA LEU A 420 -17.49 0.92 13.16
C LEU A 420 -17.66 1.61 14.51
N GLY A 421 -18.13 0.85 15.50
CA GLY A 421 -18.11 1.22 16.91
C GLY A 421 -17.59 0.07 17.76
N GLY A 422 -16.85 0.38 18.81
CA GLY A 422 -16.32 -0.63 19.72
C GLY A 422 -15.81 -0.03 21.03
N PRO A 423 -15.57 -0.86 22.07
CA PRO A 423 -15.21 -0.37 23.40
C PRO A 423 -13.77 0.12 23.46
N SER A 424 -13.50 1.15 24.26
CA SER A 424 -12.12 1.58 24.54
C SER A 424 -11.42 0.64 25.52
N ARG A 425 -12.16 -0.09 26.35
CA ARG A 425 -11.66 -1.05 27.35
C ARG A 425 -12.65 -2.20 27.53
N THR A 426 -12.17 -3.29 28.12
CA THR A 426 -12.97 -4.46 28.49
C THR A 426 -12.48 -5.01 29.82
N ILE A 427 -13.34 -5.71 30.52
CA ILE A 427 -13.02 -6.54 31.69
C ILE A 427 -12.69 -7.98 31.28
N ASN A 428 -12.79 -8.32 30.01
CA ASN A 428 -12.47 -9.65 29.50
C ASN A 428 -10.95 -9.90 29.58
N ASN A 429 -10.54 -11.02 30.15
CA ASN A 429 -9.13 -11.41 30.25
C ASN A 429 -8.43 -11.60 28.90
N HIS A 430 -9.18 -11.88 27.84
CA HIS A 430 -8.65 -12.00 26.47
C HIS A 430 -8.52 -10.65 25.76
N GLY A 431 -8.90 -9.54 26.42
CA GLY A 431 -8.91 -8.22 25.81
C GLY A 431 -10.14 -7.94 24.95
N ILE A 432 -10.09 -6.89 24.16
CA ILE A 432 -11.15 -6.52 23.20
C ILE A 432 -11.08 -7.48 22.01
N MET A 433 -12.21 -8.10 21.69
CA MET A 433 -12.33 -9.06 20.58
C MET A 433 -13.08 -8.45 19.39
N ASN A 434 -13.01 -9.09 18.22
CA ASN A 434 -13.78 -8.67 17.05
C ASN A 434 -15.29 -8.64 17.31
N SER A 435 -15.81 -9.53 18.15
CA SER A 435 -17.21 -9.56 18.56
C SER A 435 -17.65 -8.36 19.40
N ASP A 436 -16.73 -7.59 19.94
CA ASP A 436 -17.03 -6.36 20.67
C ASP A 436 -17.21 -5.15 19.74
N TRP A 437 -16.83 -5.29 18.48
CA TRP A 437 -16.98 -4.30 17.44
C TRP A 437 -18.24 -4.55 16.60
N TYR A 438 -18.92 -3.49 16.18
CA TYR A 438 -20.14 -3.56 15.39
C TYR A 438 -20.17 -2.50 14.30
N ILE A 439 -20.92 -2.78 13.24
CA ILE A 439 -21.08 -1.90 12.09
C ILE A 439 -22.26 -0.94 12.33
N THR A 440 -21.98 0.35 12.33
CA THR A 440 -23.01 1.41 12.47
C THR A 440 -23.58 1.81 11.12
N ASN A 441 -22.76 1.83 10.06
CA ASN A 441 -23.22 2.07 8.68
C ASN A 441 -22.33 1.33 7.67
N GLY A 442 -22.87 1.04 6.48
CA GLY A 442 -22.14 0.39 5.39
C GLY A 442 -21.44 1.39 4.46
N GLY A 443 -20.59 0.87 3.53
CA GLY A 443 -19.83 1.64 2.54
C GLY A 443 -18.54 2.22 3.08
N ASP A 444 -17.93 3.19 2.38
CA ASP A 444 -16.85 4.01 2.97
C ASP A 444 -17.43 4.82 4.11
N GLY A 445 -16.97 4.55 5.32
CA GLY A 445 -17.40 5.30 6.48
C GLY A 445 -16.59 6.58 6.63
N PHE A 446 -17.23 7.61 7.22
CA PHE A 446 -16.57 8.89 7.46
C PHE A 446 -16.79 9.34 8.89
N GLU A 447 -17.30 10.56 9.09
CA GLU A 447 -17.56 11.10 10.41
C GLU A 447 -18.67 10.32 11.11
N SER A 448 -18.42 9.97 12.35
CA SER A 448 -19.43 9.52 13.29
C SER A 448 -19.64 10.59 14.36
N ALA A 449 -20.87 10.77 14.81
CA ALA A 449 -21.23 11.66 15.90
C ALA A 449 -22.17 10.94 16.87
N ILE A 450 -21.94 11.09 18.16
CA ILE A 450 -22.68 10.38 19.19
C ILE A 450 -23.44 11.39 20.06
N ASP A 451 -24.70 11.11 20.37
CA ASP A 451 -25.51 11.95 21.27
C ASP A 451 -24.81 12.00 22.66
N PRO A 452 -24.40 13.18 23.15
CA PRO A 452 -23.64 13.32 24.37
C PRO A 452 -24.35 12.86 25.63
N ASP A 453 -25.71 12.86 25.62
CA ASP A 453 -26.56 12.48 26.77
C ASP A 453 -27.11 11.06 26.65
N ASN A 454 -27.01 10.45 25.42
CA ASN A 454 -27.48 9.09 25.19
C ASN A 454 -26.51 8.33 24.23
N PRO A 455 -25.52 7.61 24.76
CA PRO A 455 -24.53 6.92 23.95
C PRO A 455 -25.08 5.80 23.05
N ASN A 456 -26.39 5.47 23.17
CA ASN A 456 -27.02 4.50 22.27
C ASN A 456 -27.37 5.13 20.90
N ILE A 457 -27.43 6.47 20.81
CA ILE A 457 -27.78 7.16 19.56
C ILE A 457 -26.48 7.57 18.85
N VAL A 458 -26.21 6.91 17.76
CA VAL A 458 -25.02 7.13 16.92
C VAL A 458 -25.46 7.60 15.53
N TYR A 459 -24.83 8.65 15.04
CA TYR A 459 -24.95 9.11 13.66
C TYR A 459 -23.72 8.68 12.90
N ALA A 460 -23.90 8.04 11.76
CA ALA A 460 -22.82 7.59 10.91
C ALA A 460 -23.16 7.84 9.44
N GLN A 461 -22.15 8.19 8.65
CA GLN A 461 -22.36 8.46 7.24
C GLN A 461 -21.46 7.64 6.34
N SER A 462 -21.89 7.44 5.12
CA SER A 462 -21.09 6.94 4.02
C SER A 462 -21.08 7.91 2.84
N GLN A 463 -20.49 7.50 1.72
CA GLN A 463 -20.25 8.32 0.54
C GLN A 463 -21.48 9.18 0.14
N TYR A 464 -21.21 10.41 -0.28
CA TYR A 464 -22.23 11.33 -0.80
C TYR A 464 -23.35 11.63 0.18
N GLY A 465 -23.03 11.70 1.48
CA GLY A 465 -23.95 12.11 2.53
C GLY A 465 -25.02 11.08 2.85
N TRP A 466 -24.75 9.80 2.65
CA TRP A 466 -25.65 8.73 3.08
C TRP A 466 -25.60 8.59 4.59
N LEU A 467 -26.42 9.42 5.28
CA LEU A 467 -26.45 9.56 6.73
C LEU A 467 -27.52 8.66 7.35
N VAL A 468 -27.14 7.96 8.42
CA VAL A 468 -28.04 7.15 9.23
C VAL A 468 -27.98 7.56 10.70
N ARG A 469 -29.09 7.34 11.42
CA ARG A 469 -29.13 7.26 12.87
C ARG A 469 -29.20 5.77 13.25
N TYR A 470 -28.24 5.33 14.01
CA TYR A 470 -28.12 3.97 14.51
C TYR A 470 -28.42 3.95 16.01
N ASP A 471 -29.28 3.05 16.44
CA ASP A 471 -29.53 2.76 17.85
C ASP A 471 -28.72 1.53 18.27
N ARG A 472 -27.75 1.73 19.17
CA ARG A 472 -26.84 0.69 19.63
C ARG A 472 -27.56 -0.40 20.43
N GLN A 473 -28.65 -0.07 21.13
CA GLN A 473 -29.38 -0.99 21.98
C GLN A 473 -30.26 -1.96 21.19
N SER A 474 -30.95 -1.45 20.18
CA SER A 474 -31.84 -2.25 19.32
C SER A 474 -31.17 -2.78 18.06
N GLY A 475 -30.08 -2.14 17.62
CA GLY A 475 -29.44 -2.38 16.30
C GLY A 475 -30.22 -1.72 15.14
N GLU A 476 -31.25 -0.94 15.42
CA GLU A 476 -32.05 -0.26 14.40
C GLU A 476 -31.21 0.79 13.67
N ARG A 477 -31.40 0.86 12.35
CA ARG A 477 -30.72 1.81 11.48
C ARG A 477 -31.75 2.56 10.64
N VAL A 478 -31.89 3.87 10.86
CA VAL A 478 -32.81 4.74 10.15
C VAL A 478 -32.04 5.69 9.25
N GLY A 479 -32.39 5.72 7.95
CA GLY A 479 -31.86 6.70 7.01
C GLY A 479 -32.41 8.08 7.29
N ILE A 480 -31.54 9.07 7.50
CA ILE A 480 -31.94 10.45 7.82
C ILE A 480 -31.24 11.47 6.89
N LYS A 481 -30.82 11.04 5.72
CA LYS A 481 -30.24 11.92 4.71
C LYS A 481 -31.28 12.93 4.22
N PRO A 482 -30.99 14.26 4.26
CA PRO A 482 -31.89 15.25 3.67
C PRO A 482 -32.09 15.03 2.17
N MET A 483 -33.32 15.10 1.72
CA MET A 483 -33.69 14.94 0.31
C MET A 483 -34.00 16.31 -0.32
N ALA A 484 -33.72 16.44 -1.61
CA ALA A 484 -34.19 17.61 -2.34
C ALA A 484 -35.72 17.59 -2.46
N HIS A 485 -36.36 18.72 -2.26
CA HIS A 485 -37.78 18.88 -2.58
C HIS A 485 -37.95 18.91 -4.11
N ASP A 486 -39.10 18.46 -4.64
CA ASP A 486 -39.36 18.33 -6.10
C ASP A 486 -39.10 19.61 -6.91
N SER A 487 -39.28 20.78 -6.30
CA SER A 487 -39.01 22.08 -6.92
C SER A 487 -37.54 22.56 -6.81
N MET A 488 -36.68 21.80 -6.18
CA MET A 488 -35.29 22.20 -5.92
C MET A 488 -34.30 21.48 -6.85
N PRO A 489 -33.22 22.14 -7.28
CA PRO A 489 -32.12 21.44 -7.94
C PRO A 489 -31.57 20.32 -7.08
N ALA A 490 -31.10 19.26 -7.71
CA ALA A 490 -30.49 18.13 -7.03
C ALA A 490 -29.37 18.59 -6.08
N LEU A 491 -29.33 17.99 -4.90
CA LEU A 491 -28.31 18.29 -3.90
C LEU A 491 -26.96 17.67 -4.35
N ARG A 492 -25.91 18.48 -4.27
CA ARG A 492 -24.54 18.03 -4.56
C ARG A 492 -23.84 17.74 -3.24
N TRP A 493 -23.63 16.48 -2.98
CA TRP A 493 -22.98 15.96 -1.79
C TRP A 493 -21.48 15.76 -2.05
N ASN A 494 -20.66 16.15 -1.09
CA ASN A 494 -19.27 15.75 -1.09
C ASN A 494 -19.14 14.25 -0.76
N TRP A 495 -18.01 13.67 -1.08
CA TRP A 495 -17.66 12.31 -0.69
C TRP A 495 -17.76 12.14 0.83
N ASP A 496 -17.15 13.02 1.58
CA ASP A 496 -17.24 13.17 3.04
C ASP A 496 -18.02 14.45 3.36
N ALA A 497 -19.27 14.32 3.77
CA ALA A 497 -20.14 15.44 4.08
C ALA A 497 -20.02 15.85 5.56
N PRO A 498 -19.91 17.15 5.90
CA PRO A 498 -19.75 17.58 7.29
C PRO A 498 -21.00 17.37 8.12
N LEU A 499 -20.84 16.72 9.27
CA LEU A 499 -21.89 16.42 10.26
C LEU A 499 -21.52 17.05 11.61
N LEU A 500 -22.50 17.66 12.28
CA LEU A 500 -22.32 18.23 13.61
C LEU A 500 -23.58 18.05 14.46
N ILE A 501 -23.42 17.60 15.71
CA ILE A 501 -24.42 17.72 16.76
C ILE A 501 -24.21 19.07 17.46
N SER A 502 -25.30 19.83 17.66
CA SER A 502 -25.22 21.12 18.36
C SER A 502 -24.76 20.91 19.82
N PRO A 503 -23.75 21.65 20.29
CA PRO A 503 -23.35 21.61 21.71
C PRO A 503 -24.39 22.20 22.64
N HIS A 504 -25.43 22.89 22.13
CA HIS A 504 -26.51 23.53 22.91
C HIS A 504 -27.81 22.73 22.96
N ASN A 505 -27.94 21.73 22.06
CA ASN A 505 -29.11 20.86 21.98
C ASN A 505 -28.76 19.57 21.26
N ASN A 506 -28.63 18.45 21.97
CA ASN A 506 -28.25 17.14 21.46
C ASN A 506 -29.24 16.55 20.42
N LYS A 507 -30.46 17.12 20.31
CA LYS A 507 -31.43 16.74 19.26
C LYS A 507 -31.21 17.50 17.96
N ARG A 508 -30.43 18.59 18.00
CA ARG A 508 -30.15 19.43 16.85
C ARG A 508 -28.94 18.95 16.07
N LEU A 509 -29.17 18.65 14.81
CA LEU A 509 -28.13 18.24 13.86
C LEU A 509 -27.91 19.32 12.80
N TYR A 510 -26.71 19.48 12.36
CA TYR A 510 -26.31 20.19 11.15
C TYR A 510 -25.63 19.23 10.20
N PHE A 511 -26.07 19.25 8.93
CA PHE A 511 -25.52 18.42 7.88
C PHE A 511 -25.46 19.20 6.57
N ALA A 512 -24.41 19.09 5.78
CA ALA A 512 -24.22 19.95 4.62
C ALA A 512 -23.92 19.21 3.32
N ALA A 513 -24.65 19.60 2.28
CA ALA A 513 -24.35 19.41 0.88
C ALA A 513 -23.86 20.75 0.29
N ASN A 514 -24.26 21.10 -0.93
CA ASN A 514 -24.19 22.49 -1.41
C ASN A 514 -25.21 23.42 -0.72
N ARG A 515 -25.92 22.92 0.28
CA ARG A 515 -26.81 23.64 1.21
C ARG A 515 -26.61 23.10 2.62
N LEU A 516 -26.76 23.96 3.62
CA LEU A 516 -26.74 23.58 5.03
C LEU A 516 -28.18 23.18 5.47
N PHE A 517 -28.28 22.00 6.06
CA PHE A 517 -29.50 21.48 6.68
C PHE A 517 -29.40 21.53 8.19
N ARG A 518 -30.53 21.76 8.86
CA ARG A 518 -30.71 21.73 10.30
C ARG A 518 -31.93 20.91 10.66
N SER A 519 -31.77 19.91 11.50
CA SER A 519 -32.87 19.19 12.15
C SER A 519 -32.94 19.57 13.63
N GLU A 520 -34.13 19.67 14.21
CA GLU A 520 -34.35 19.90 15.64
C GLU A 520 -34.73 18.62 16.40
N ASN A 521 -34.91 17.51 15.71
CA ASN A 521 -35.51 16.28 16.25
C ASN A 521 -34.76 15.01 15.81
N ARG A 522 -33.41 15.06 15.85
CA ARG A 522 -32.52 13.91 15.53
C ARG A 522 -32.65 13.40 14.10
N GLY A 523 -32.98 14.27 13.15
CA GLY A 523 -33.07 13.92 11.74
C GLY A 523 -34.43 13.33 11.32
N ASN A 524 -35.45 13.42 12.14
CA ASN A 524 -36.80 13.01 11.73
C ASN A 524 -37.45 14.01 10.75
N GLU A 525 -37.03 15.28 10.84
CA GLU A 525 -37.40 16.38 9.94
C GLU A 525 -36.23 17.30 9.72
#